data_19cf8f09cfd9ad0a7d2aa422b860fe07
#
_entry.id   19cf8f09cfd9ad0a7d2aa422b860fe07
#
_cell.length_a   1.000
_cell.length_b   1.000
_cell.length_c   1.000
_cell.angle_alpha   90.00
_cell.angle_beta   90.00
_cell.angle_gamma   90.00
#
_symmetry.space_group_name_H-M   'P 1'
#
loop_
_entity.id
_entity.type
_entity.pdbx_description
1 polymer ?
#
loop_
_entity_poly.entity_id
_entity_poly.type
_entity_poly.pdbx_seq_one_letter_code
_entity_poly.pdbx_strand_id
1 'polypeptide(L)'
;TLFDSIIWKDVAKRHNIRNINDLNNLAIYLLSNFCNPLSANDIAKELSMTSVTTTRKFMNYLHEPYLFYYLPRFNNKLKLMKKAATKVYVIDNGFVTSKAFNISENLGRLLENEVFVELLRQGFQVETSLFYYRSRNDREVDFVTRNGAQIHQLIRVCYDMTSPKTEKREVTSLIECAEELKCNNLIIITNNDEREINK
;
A
#
# COMPACT_ATOMS: atom_id res chain seq x y z
N THR A 1 -22.14 -9.80 2.10
CA THR A 1 -21.48 -9.01 1.03
C THR A 1 -20.51 -9.87 0.23
N LEU A 2 -20.04 -9.39 -0.94
CA LEU A 2 -19.02 -10.09 -1.74
C LEU A 2 -17.74 -10.29 -0.92
N PHE A 3 -17.30 -9.28 -0.19
CA PHE A 3 -16.15 -9.37 0.70
C PHE A 3 -16.26 -10.55 1.68
N ASP A 4 -17.39 -10.67 2.40
CA ASP A 4 -17.61 -11.77 3.35
C ASP A 4 -17.60 -13.13 2.64
N SER A 5 -18.14 -13.19 1.42
CA SER A 5 -18.13 -14.43 0.63
C SER A 5 -16.72 -14.88 0.26
N ILE A 6 -15.83 -13.94 -0.11
CA ILE A 6 -14.42 -14.23 -0.40
C ILE A 6 -13.73 -14.75 0.87
N ILE A 7 -13.90 -14.06 2.01
CA ILE A 7 -13.30 -14.49 3.28
C ILE A 7 -13.74 -15.90 3.67
N TRP A 8 -15.05 -16.20 3.55
CA TRP A 8 -15.60 -17.47 3.98
C TRP A 8 -15.35 -18.61 3.00
N LYS A 9 -15.64 -18.39 1.71
CA LYS A 9 -15.62 -19.46 0.71
C LYS A 9 -14.24 -19.69 0.13
N ASP A 10 -13.54 -18.59 -0.23
CA ASP A 10 -12.27 -18.69 -0.95
C ASP A 10 -11.06 -18.78 -0.01
N VAL A 11 -11.18 -18.24 1.22
CA VAL A 11 -10.07 -18.28 2.19
C VAL A 11 -10.33 -19.32 3.28
N ALA A 12 -11.34 -19.12 4.13
CA ALA A 12 -11.51 -19.93 5.34
C ALA A 12 -11.78 -21.40 5.02
N LYS A 13 -12.66 -21.68 4.04
CA LYS A 13 -12.98 -23.05 3.64
C LYS A 13 -11.82 -23.74 2.92
N ARG A 14 -11.12 -23.03 2.02
CA ARG A 14 -9.97 -23.56 1.28
C ARG A 14 -8.84 -24.00 2.20
N HIS A 15 -8.56 -23.22 3.23
CA HIS A 15 -7.45 -23.47 4.15
C HIS A 15 -7.84 -24.16 5.45
N ASN A 16 -9.10 -24.62 5.58
CA ASN A 16 -9.63 -25.28 6.78
C ASN A 16 -9.34 -24.46 8.07
N ILE A 17 -9.59 -23.14 8.01
CA ILE A 17 -9.30 -22.23 9.12
C ILE A 17 -10.30 -22.48 10.23
N ARG A 18 -9.84 -22.88 11.42
CA ARG A 18 -10.68 -23.11 12.60
C ARG A 18 -11.11 -21.82 13.26
N ASN A 19 -10.18 -20.88 13.42
CA ASN A 19 -10.46 -19.59 14.03
C ASN A 19 -10.77 -18.52 12.96
N ILE A 20 -12.02 -18.53 12.50
CA ILE A 20 -12.50 -17.63 11.46
C ILE A 20 -12.62 -16.20 11.96
N ASN A 21 -12.85 -16.01 13.26
CA ASN A 21 -12.93 -14.67 13.85
C ASN A 21 -11.61 -13.93 13.74
N ASP A 22 -10.49 -14.58 14.00
CA ASP A 22 -9.15 -13.95 13.84
C ASP A 22 -8.89 -13.57 12.38
N LEU A 23 -9.27 -14.42 11.43
CA LEU A 23 -9.15 -14.13 10.00
C LEU A 23 -10.00 -12.90 9.62
N ASN A 24 -11.25 -12.86 10.07
CA ASN A 24 -12.15 -11.75 9.78
C ASN A 24 -11.68 -10.44 10.43
N ASN A 25 -11.25 -10.49 11.69
CA ASN A 25 -10.69 -9.34 12.38
C ASN A 25 -9.44 -8.80 11.67
N LEU A 26 -8.56 -9.69 11.20
CA LEU A 26 -7.40 -9.30 10.39
C LEU A 26 -7.84 -8.64 9.09
N ALA A 27 -8.80 -9.20 8.37
CA ALA A 27 -9.28 -8.63 7.10
C ALA A 27 -9.88 -7.23 7.30
N ILE A 28 -10.70 -7.02 8.34
CA ILE A 28 -11.26 -5.70 8.68
C ILE A 28 -10.15 -4.74 9.09
N TYR A 29 -9.17 -5.18 9.87
CA TYR A 29 -8.02 -4.37 10.27
C TYR A 29 -7.21 -3.90 9.06
N LEU A 30 -6.94 -4.79 8.10
CA LEU A 30 -6.24 -4.46 6.87
C LEU A 30 -7.03 -3.45 6.02
N LEU A 31 -8.36 -3.61 5.90
CA LEU A 31 -9.24 -2.64 5.24
C LEU A 31 -9.18 -1.26 5.91
N SER A 32 -9.20 -1.22 7.24
CA SER A 32 -9.18 0.05 7.99
C SER A 32 -7.84 0.76 7.90
N ASN A 33 -6.76 0.01 7.63
CA ASN A 33 -5.39 0.49 7.57
C ASN A 33 -4.78 0.45 6.15
N PHE A 34 -5.62 0.41 5.10
CA PHE A 34 -5.13 0.40 3.72
C PHE A 34 -4.28 1.65 3.42
N CYS A 35 -3.32 1.52 2.52
CA CYS A 35 -2.27 2.48 2.19
C CYS A 35 -1.28 2.80 3.33
N ASN A 36 -1.41 2.17 4.50
CA ASN A 36 -0.44 2.34 5.58
C ASN A 36 0.61 1.22 5.59
N PRO A 37 1.86 1.54 5.98
CA PRO A 37 2.88 0.53 6.25
C PRO A 37 2.51 -0.27 7.51
N LEU A 38 2.41 -1.58 7.38
CA LEU A 38 2.10 -2.51 8.48
C LEU A 38 3.13 -3.64 8.53
N SER A 39 3.52 -4.05 9.74
CA SER A 39 4.29 -5.27 9.93
C SER A 39 3.44 -6.36 10.56
N ALA A 40 3.74 -7.63 10.23
CA ALA A 40 3.04 -8.74 10.84
C ALA A 40 3.21 -8.81 12.38
N ASN A 41 4.30 -8.23 12.90
CA ASN A 41 4.53 -8.13 14.34
C ASN A 41 3.56 -7.14 14.99
N ASP A 42 3.39 -5.95 14.40
CA ASP A 42 2.48 -4.92 14.91
C ASP A 42 1.04 -5.41 14.83
N ILE A 43 0.65 -6.01 13.71
CA ILE A 43 -0.68 -6.61 13.51
C ILE A 43 -0.95 -7.69 14.56
N ALA A 44 0.01 -8.61 14.78
CA ALA A 44 -0.15 -9.68 15.75
C ALA A 44 -0.36 -9.14 17.17
N LYS A 45 0.36 -8.09 17.53
CA LYS A 45 0.23 -7.42 18.84
C LYS A 45 -1.11 -6.71 18.96
N GLU A 46 -1.49 -5.92 17.98
CA GLU A 46 -2.71 -5.10 17.98
C GLU A 46 -3.97 -5.97 18.06
N LEU A 47 -4.02 -7.06 17.30
CA LEU A 47 -5.15 -7.97 17.23
C LEU A 47 -5.05 -9.13 18.23
N SER A 48 -4.06 -9.14 19.13
CA SER A 48 -3.82 -10.25 20.07
C SER A 48 -3.82 -11.62 19.39
N MET A 49 -3.21 -11.71 18.20
CA MET A 49 -3.13 -12.95 17.44
C MET A 49 -2.27 -13.98 18.16
N THR A 50 -2.58 -15.26 17.97
CA THR A 50 -1.86 -16.39 18.59
C THR A 50 -0.35 -16.34 18.35
N SER A 51 0.09 -15.89 17.17
CA SER A 51 1.50 -15.72 16.84
C SER A 51 1.69 -14.86 15.59
N VAL A 52 2.89 -14.27 15.45
CA VAL A 52 3.30 -13.57 14.23
C VAL A 52 3.30 -14.51 13.00
N THR A 53 3.62 -15.78 13.21
CA THR A 53 3.61 -16.80 12.15
C THR A 53 2.18 -17.03 11.65
N THR A 54 1.22 -17.12 12.54
CA THR A 54 -0.21 -17.23 12.20
C THR A 54 -0.70 -15.98 11.46
N THR A 55 -0.30 -14.80 11.91
CA THR A 55 -0.64 -13.55 11.25
C THR A 55 -0.13 -13.52 9.81
N ARG A 56 1.15 -13.84 9.58
CA ARG A 56 1.72 -13.93 8.22
C ARG A 56 1.00 -14.96 7.35
N LYS A 57 0.66 -16.09 7.91
CA LYS A 57 -0.08 -17.13 7.21
C LYS A 57 -1.45 -16.64 6.76
N PHE A 58 -2.19 -15.95 7.64
CA PHE A 58 -3.48 -15.38 7.29
C PHE A 58 -3.37 -14.24 6.28
N MET A 59 -2.35 -13.37 6.40
CA MET A 59 -2.07 -12.36 5.37
C MET A 59 -1.86 -12.99 3.99
N ASN A 60 -1.08 -14.07 3.90
CA ASN A 60 -0.86 -14.79 2.65
C ASN A 60 -2.18 -15.38 2.11
N TYR A 61 -3.00 -15.97 2.96
CA TYR A 61 -4.29 -16.51 2.57
C TYR A 61 -5.26 -15.45 2.06
N LEU A 62 -5.21 -14.23 2.60
CA LEU A 62 -5.98 -13.08 2.13
C LEU A 62 -5.43 -12.50 0.82
N HIS A 63 -4.15 -12.75 0.52
CA HIS A 63 -3.54 -12.37 -0.75
C HIS A 63 -3.89 -13.33 -1.90
N GLU A 64 -4.01 -14.63 -1.64
CA GLU A 64 -4.27 -15.64 -2.68
C GLU A 64 -5.46 -15.34 -3.60
N PRO A 65 -6.63 -14.87 -3.11
CA PRO A 65 -7.73 -14.43 -3.96
C PRO A 65 -7.55 -12.99 -4.51
N TYR A 66 -6.35 -12.44 -4.43
CA TYR A 66 -6.02 -11.06 -4.83
C TYR A 66 -6.80 -9.97 -4.07
N LEU A 67 -7.35 -10.29 -2.90
CA LEU A 67 -8.13 -9.33 -2.11
C LEU A 67 -7.26 -8.21 -1.53
N PHE A 68 -6.08 -8.58 -1.00
CA PHE A 68 -5.08 -7.67 -0.46
C PHE A 68 -3.73 -7.85 -1.12
N TYR A 69 -3.01 -6.75 -1.25
CA TYR A 69 -1.63 -6.70 -1.72
C TYR A 69 -0.74 -6.08 -0.65
N TYR A 70 0.51 -6.54 -0.57
CA TYR A 70 1.49 -6.07 0.39
C TYR A 70 2.69 -5.51 -0.35
N LEU A 71 2.67 -4.19 -0.60
CA LEU A 71 3.71 -3.50 -1.34
C LEU A 71 4.95 -3.33 -0.45
N PRO A 72 6.12 -3.90 -0.82
CA PRO A 72 7.31 -3.80 -0.01
C PRO A 72 7.99 -2.44 -0.16
N ARG A 73 8.72 -2.03 0.88
CA ARG A 73 9.61 -0.88 0.82
C ARG A 73 10.82 -1.20 -0.06
N PHE A 74 11.08 -0.36 -1.05
CA PHE A 74 12.26 -0.51 -1.89
C PHE A 74 13.55 -0.41 -1.07
N ASN A 75 14.44 -1.35 -1.28
CA ASN A 75 15.81 -1.33 -0.77
C ASN A 75 16.71 -2.17 -1.68
N ASN A 76 17.92 -1.70 -1.95
CA ASN A 76 18.92 -2.44 -2.74
C ASN A 76 19.38 -3.75 -2.05
N LYS A 77 19.19 -3.85 -0.73
CA LYS A 77 19.51 -5.05 0.04
C LYS A 77 18.21 -5.83 0.33
N LEU A 78 18.05 -6.99 -0.32
CA LEU A 78 16.88 -7.86 -0.18
C LEU A 78 16.53 -8.18 1.28
N LYS A 79 17.55 -8.39 2.13
CA LYS A 79 17.34 -8.66 3.57
C LYS A 79 16.63 -7.50 4.29
N LEU A 80 16.97 -6.26 3.93
CA LEU A 80 16.33 -5.06 4.52
C LEU A 80 14.91 -4.88 3.96
N MET A 81 14.71 -5.11 2.68
CA MET A 81 13.40 -5.07 2.04
C MET A 81 12.43 -6.05 2.72
N LYS A 82 12.85 -7.31 2.94
CA LYS A 82 12.01 -8.34 3.61
C LYS A 82 11.71 -8.07 5.09
N LYS A 83 12.51 -7.25 5.76
CA LYS A 83 12.29 -6.88 7.17
C LYS A 83 11.44 -5.63 7.35
N ALA A 84 11.33 -4.80 6.33
CA ALA A 84 10.54 -3.58 6.38
C ALA A 84 9.05 -3.89 6.45
N ALA A 85 8.28 -2.96 7.01
CA ALA A 85 6.83 -2.97 6.91
C ALA A 85 6.41 -2.89 5.44
N THR A 86 5.27 -3.48 5.10
CA THR A 86 4.68 -3.41 3.76
C THR A 86 3.45 -2.50 3.79
N LYS A 87 3.26 -1.67 2.77
CA LYS A 87 1.99 -0.95 2.59
C LYS A 87 0.92 -1.93 2.13
N VAL A 88 -0.26 -1.82 2.71
CA VAL A 88 -1.39 -2.69 2.38
C VAL A 88 -2.30 -2.00 1.37
N TYR A 89 -2.61 -2.67 0.27
CA TYR A 89 -3.55 -2.19 -0.75
C TYR A 89 -4.68 -3.19 -0.95
N VAL A 90 -5.81 -2.70 -1.43
CA VAL A 90 -7.03 -3.48 -1.67
C VAL A 90 -7.35 -3.44 -3.16
N ILE A 91 -7.78 -4.56 -3.73
CA ILE A 91 -8.09 -4.63 -5.17
C ILE A 91 -9.24 -3.72 -5.60
N ASP A 92 -10.13 -3.36 -4.68
CA ASP A 92 -11.34 -2.58 -4.98
C ASP A 92 -11.69 -1.66 -3.80
N ASN A 93 -11.73 -0.35 -4.08
CA ASN A 93 -12.15 0.68 -3.13
C ASN A 93 -13.59 0.46 -2.60
N GLY A 94 -14.44 -0.25 -3.34
CA GLY A 94 -15.79 -0.62 -2.89
C GLY A 94 -15.79 -1.47 -1.63
N PHE A 95 -14.78 -2.30 -1.39
CA PHE A 95 -14.64 -3.05 -0.13
C PHE A 95 -14.34 -2.11 1.05
N VAL A 96 -13.49 -1.12 0.85
CA VAL A 96 -13.17 -0.11 1.87
C VAL A 96 -14.41 0.69 2.21
N THR A 97 -15.10 1.25 1.21
CA THR A 97 -16.28 2.11 1.40
C THR A 97 -17.46 1.37 2.00
N SER A 98 -17.58 0.07 1.75
CA SER A 98 -18.69 -0.77 2.30
C SER A 98 -18.47 -1.20 3.75
N LYS A 99 -17.23 -1.19 4.26
CA LYS A 99 -16.86 -1.73 5.58
C LYS A 99 -16.17 -0.72 6.49
N ALA A 100 -15.62 0.39 5.95
CA ALA A 100 -14.92 1.39 6.75
C ALA A 100 -15.90 2.40 7.38
N PHE A 101 -15.61 2.78 8.64
CA PHE A 101 -16.48 3.65 9.42
C PHE A 101 -16.35 5.15 9.07
N ASN A 102 -15.29 5.61 8.36
CA ASN A 102 -15.03 7.03 8.05
C ASN A 102 -14.53 7.19 6.61
N ILE A 103 -15.43 7.44 5.67
CA ILE A 103 -15.11 7.58 4.24
C ILE A 103 -14.56 8.98 3.92
N SER A 104 -15.08 10.05 4.54
CA SER A 104 -14.73 11.44 4.21
C SER A 104 -13.27 11.82 4.54
N GLU A 105 -12.66 11.19 5.52
CA GLU A 105 -11.26 11.44 5.91
C GLU A 105 -10.24 10.65 5.07
N ASN A 106 -10.70 9.79 4.17
CA ASN A 106 -9.85 8.81 3.47
C ASN A 106 -9.70 9.07 1.96
N LEU A 107 -10.16 10.24 1.43
CA LEU A 107 -10.09 10.51 -0.02
C LEU A 107 -8.66 10.39 -0.58
N GLY A 108 -7.66 10.85 0.17
CA GLY A 108 -6.26 10.69 -0.23
C GLY A 108 -5.83 9.24 -0.35
N ARG A 109 -6.21 8.40 0.62
CA ARG A 109 -5.90 6.95 0.57
C ARG A 109 -6.72 6.23 -0.51
N LEU A 110 -7.98 6.62 -0.75
CA LEU A 110 -8.77 6.05 -1.83
C LEU A 110 -8.16 6.34 -3.20
N LEU A 111 -7.67 7.58 -3.40
CA LEU A 111 -6.93 7.94 -4.61
C LEU A 111 -5.61 7.15 -4.72
N GLU A 112 -4.85 7.02 -3.62
CA GLU A 112 -3.61 6.25 -3.59
C GLU A 112 -3.87 4.76 -3.93
N ASN A 113 -4.92 4.18 -3.38
CA ASN A 113 -5.30 2.80 -3.69
C ASN A 113 -5.74 2.63 -5.15
N GLU A 114 -6.45 3.61 -5.73
CA GLU A 114 -6.83 3.58 -7.15
C GLU A 114 -5.60 3.65 -8.05
N VAL A 115 -4.63 4.51 -7.73
CA VAL A 115 -3.35 4.57 -8.44
C VAL A 115 -2.61 3.24 -8.36
N PHE A 116 -2.61 2.57 -7.20
CA PHE A 116 -2.04 1.24 -7.05
C PHE A 116 -2.70 0.23 -7.99
N VAL A 117 -4.02 0.18 -8.01
CA VAL A 117 -4.79 -0.74 -8.87
C VAL A 117 -4.50 -0.45 -10.36
N GLU A 118 -4.42 0.83 -10.74
CA GLU A 118 -4.09 1.21 -12.11
C GLU A 118 -2.66 0.79 -12.51
N LEU A 119 -1.70 0.93 -11.60
CA LEU A 119 -0.34 0.45 -11.85
C LEU A 119 -0.29 -1.07 -12.06
N LEU A 120 -1.10 -1.85 -11.33
CA LEU A 120 -1.25 -3.29 -11.59
C LEU A 120 -1.85 -3.55 -12.98
N ARG A 121 -2.87 -2.77 -13.40
CA ARG A 121 -3.50 -2.89 -14.75
C ARG A 121 -2.51 -2.58 -15.86
N GLN A 122 -1.57 -1.65 -15.62
CA GLN A 122 -0.47 -1.34 -16.54
C GLN A 122 0.63 -2.42 -16.59
N GLY A 123 0.50 -3.47 -15.79
CA GLY A 123 1.40 -4.63 -15.80
C GLY A 123 2.55 -4.55 -14.80
N PHE A 124 2.59 -3.54 -13.93
CA PHE A 124 3.56 -3.52 -12.84
C PHE A 124 3.27 -4.62 -11.82
N GLN A 125 4.31 -5.24 -11.30
CA GLN A 125 4.22 -6.37 -10.39
C GLN A 125 4.83 -6.04 -9.04
N VAL A 126 4.08 -6.30 -7.98
CA VAL A 126 4.57 -6.17 -6.59
C VAL A 126 5.83 -7.03 -6.38
N GLU A 127 6.78 -6.55 -5.61
CA GLU A 127 8.09 -7.15 -5.33
C GLU A 127 9.06 -7.22 -6.51
N THR A 128 8.61 -7.00 -7.74
CA THR A 128 9.44 -7.09 -8.95
C THR A 128 9.69 -5.73 -9.57
N SER A 129 8.63 -5.01 -9.92
CA SER A 129 8.68 -3.71 -10.58
C SER A 129 7.94 -2.59 -9.87
N LEU A 130 7.23 -2.90 -8.76
CA LEU A 130 6.47 -1.94 -7.97
C LEU A 130 6.80 -2.04 -6.48
N PHE A 131 7.13 -0.90 -5.89
CA PHE A 131 7.53 -0.73 -4.49
C PHE A 131 7.04 0.61 -3.96
N TYR A 132 7.09 0.84 -2.64
CA TYR A 132 7.10 2.18 -2.06
C TYR A 132 8.51 2.53 -1.55
N TYR A 133 8.77 3.80 -1.26
CA TYR A 133 10.06 4.20 -0.72
C TYR A 133 9.92 5.19 0.44
N ARG A 134 10.86 5.11 1.37
CA ARG A 134 10.99 6.04 2.49
C ARG A 134 12.45 6.41 2.64
N SER A 135 12.76 7.72 2.56
CA SER A 135 14.10 8.26 2.64
C SER A 135 14.70 8.10 4.05
N ARG A 136 15.94 8.49 4.21
CA ARG A 136 16.62 8.49 5.53
C ARG A 136 16.02 9.52 6.48
N ASN A 137 15.48 10.62 5.95
CA ASN A 137 14.82 11.69 6.70
C ASN A 137 13.31 11.46 6.85
N ASP A 138 12.87 10.21 6.65
CA ASP A 138 11.49 9.80 6.84
C ASP A 138 10.50 10.40 5.83
N ARG A 139 10.99 10.86 4.67
CA ARG A 139 10.16 11.28 3.53
C ARG A 139 9.70 10.06 2.75
N GLU A 140 8.46 10.07 2.32
CA GLU A 140 7.85 8.93 1.66
C GLU A 140 7.46 9.25 0.22
N VAL A 141 7.64 8.27 -0.67
CA VAL A 141 7.08 8.22 -2.02
C VAL A 141 6.20 6.98 -2.11
N ASP A 142 4.97 7.17 -2.59
CA ASP A 142 3.95 6.13 -2.55
C ASP A 142 4.29 4.99 -3.49
N PHE A 143 4.80 5.31 -4.70
CA PHE A 143 5.20 4.27 -5.64
C PHE A 143 6.55 4.56 -6.29
N VAL A 144 7.35 3.51 -6.35
CA VAL A 144 8.60 3.43 -7.10
C VAL A 144 8.41 2.35 -8.15
N THR A 145 8.47 2.71 -9.42
CA THR A 145 8.43 1.75 -10.50
C THR A 145 9.84 1.45 -11.00
N ARG A 146 10.06 0.21 -11.46
CA ARG A 146 11.34 -0.24 -12.01
C ARG A 146 11.17 -0.83 -13.39
N ASN A 147 12.19 -0.62 -14.22
CA ASN A 147 12.38 -1.36 -15.47
C ASN A 147 13.72 -2.11 -15.38
N GLY A 148 13.64 -3.41 -15.17
CA GLY A 148 14.81 -4.23 -14.86
C GLY A 148 15.50 -3.78 -13.55
N ALA A 149 16.78 -3.42 -13.62
CA ALA A 149 17.56 -2.95 -12.47
C ALA A 149 17.42 -1.45 -12.19
N GLN A 150 16.89 -0.68 -13.14
CA GLN A 150 16.82 0.78 -13.03
C GLN A 150 15.47 1.22 -12.46
N ILE A 151 15.50 2.25 -11.60
CA ILE A 151 14.29 2.95 -11.20
C ILE A 151 13.80 3.77 -12.39
N HIS A 152 12.54 3.58 -12.73
CA HIS A 152 11.92 4.21 -13.90
C HIS A 152 11.21 5.49 -13.52
N GLN A 153 10.43 5.48 -12.45
CA GLN A 153 9.60 6.60 -12.05
C GLN A 153 9.32 6.59 -10.55
N LEU A 154 9.19 7.78 -9.97
CA LEU A 154 8.69 8.00 -8.62
C LEU A 154 7.34 8.70 -8.68
N ILE A 155 6.35 8.16 -7.97
CA ILE A 155 4.98 8.65 -7.98
C ILE A 155 4.58 8.97 -6.55
N ARG A 156 4.19 10.22 -6.31
CA ARG A 156 3.53 10.67 -5.09
C ARG A 156 2.04 10.86 -5.36
N VAL A 157 1.18 10.54 -4.40
CA VAL A 157 -0.26 10.78 -4.51
C VAL A 157 -0.68 11.76 -3.44
N CYS A 158 -1.33 12.85 -3.85
CA CYS A 158 -1.84 13.88 -2.94
C CYS A 158 -3.20 14.36 -3.45
N TYR A 159 -4.28 14.04 -2.75
CA TYR A 159 -5.64 14.36 -3.19
C TYR A 159 -5.85 15.85 -3.45
N ASP A 160 -5.34 16.70 -2.55
CA ASP A 160 -5.48 18.16 -2.64
C ASP A 160 -4.13 18.85 -2.43
N MET A 161 -3.68 19.59 -3.45
CA MET A 161 -2.46 20.40 -3.46
C MET A 161 -2.74 21.92 -3.54
N THR A 162 -3.95 22.36 -3.26
CA THR A 162 -4.32 23.80 -3.32
C THR A 162 -3.58 24.65 -2.27
N SER A 163 -3.23 24.06 -1.13
CA SER A 163 -2.45 24.74 -0.09
C SER A 163 -0.96 24.79 -0.46
N PRO A 164 -0.32 25.98 -0.50
CA PRO A 164 1.11 26.12 -0.76
C PRO A 164 2.00 25.35 0.24
N LYS A 165 1.54 25.18 1.48
CA LYS A 165 2.23 24.38 2.49
C LYS A 165 2.23 22.89 2.14
N THR A 166 1.09 22.37 1.68
CA THR A 166 0.96 20.98 1.24
C THR A 166 1.82 20.76 0.01
N GLU A 167 1.69 21.61 -1.01
CA GLU A 167 2.50 21.52 -2.23
C GLU A 167 4.00 21.47 -1.92
N LYS A 168 4.50 22.42 -1.14
CA LYS A 168 5.91 22.46 -0.74
C LYS A 168 6.35 21.17 -0.04
N ARG A 169 5.52 20.62 0.83
CA ARG A 169 5.81 19.38 1.55
C ARG A 169 5.92 18.18 0.60
N GLU A 170 4.95 18.02 -0.30
CA GLU A 170 4.89 16.88 -1.23
C GLU A 170 6.02 16.96 -2.26
N VAL A 171 6.25 18.13 -2.84
CA VAL A 171 7.35 18.36 -3.79
C VAL A 171 8.70 18.13 -3.12
N THR A 172 8.93 18.67 -1.91
CA THR A 172 10.18 18.45 -1.18
C THR A 172 10.42 16.97 -0.88
N SER A 173 9.38 16.24 -0.46
CA SER A 173 9.47 14.80 -0.18
C SER A 173 9.85 14.01 -1.43
N LEU A 174 9.23 14.33 -2.56
CA LEU A 174 9.48 13.66 -3.83
C LEU A 174 10.91 13.93 -4.33
N ILE A 175 11.37 15.18 -4.27
CA ILE A 175 12.72 15.58 -4.69
C ILE A 175 13.79 14.89 -3.84
N GLU A 176 13.65 14.89 -2.52
CA GLU A 176 14.61 14.23 -1.62
C GLU A 176 14.73 12.72 -1.92
N CYS A 177 13.59 12.04 -2.10
CA CYS A 177 13.60 10.64 -2.49
C CYS A 177 14.22 10.43 -3.88
N ALA A 178 13.99 11.35 -4.81
CA ALA A 178 14.56 11.31 -6.16
C ALA A 178 16.08 11.43 -6.15
N GLU A 179 16.64 12.29 -5.32
CA GLU A 179 18.09 12.43 -5.14
C GLU A 179 18.72 11.15 -4.57
N GLU A 180 18.11 10.55 -3.52
CA GLU A 180 18.59 9.29 -2.94
C GLU A 180 18.52 8.12 -3.94
N LEU A 181 17.47 8.07 -4.75
CA LEU A 181 17.21 6.99 -5.71
C LEU A 181 17.78 7.27 -7.10
N LYS A 182 18.33 8.46 -7.36
CA LYS A 182 18.88 8.91 -8.65
C LYS A 182 17.86 8.76 -9.79
N CYS A 183 16.63 9.21 -9.56
CA CYS A 183 15.53 9.15 -10.51
C CYS A 183 15.07 10.56 -10.86
N ASN A 184 14.98 10.88 -12.16
CA ASN A 184 14.54 12.19 -12.66
C ASN A 184 13.10 12.19 -13.20
N ASN A 185 12.47 11.04 -13.30
CA ASN A 185 11.08 10.92 -13.74
C ASN A 185 10.15 10.94 -12.53
N LEU A 186 9.57 12.11 -12.26
CA LEU A 186 8.81 12.40 -11.04
C LEU A 186 7.39 12.82 -11.39
N ILE A 187 6.41 12.23 -10.70
CA ILE A 187 5.00 12.57 -10.86
C ILE A 187 4.36 12.76 -9.48
N ILE A 188 3.51 13.77 -9.37
CA ILE A 188 2.53 13.90 -8.29
C ILE A 188 1.15 13.73 -8.91
N ILE A 189 0.38 12.77 -8.46
CA ILE A 189 -1.00 12.54 -8.89
C ILE A 189 -1.94 13.25 -7.92
N THR A 190 -2.80 14.10 -8.47
CA THR A 190 -3.80 14.89 -7.71
C THR A 190 -5.19 14.68 -8.27
N ASN A 191 -6.21 15.13 -7.53
CA ASN A 191 -7.59 15.00 -7.97
C ASN A 191 -7.97 16.02 -9.07
N ASN A 192 -7.48 17.26 -9.00
CA ASN A 192 -7.98 18.37 -9.81
C ASN A 192 -6.89 19.28 -10.42
N ASP A 193 -5.65 18.90 -10.42
CA ASP A 193 -4.57 19.79 -10.85
C ASP A 193 -3.65 19.10 -11.87
N GLU A 194 -3.40 19.76 -13.00
CA GLU A 194 -2.49 19.29 -14.03
C GLU A 194 -1.55 20.43 -14.43
N ARG A 195 -0.29 20.34 -13.99
CA ARG A 195 0.75 21.34 -14.27
C ARG A 195 2.15 20.76 -14.16
N GLU A 196 3.09 21.42 -14.81
CA GLU A 196 4.52 21.15 -14.61
C GLU A 196 5.07 22.03 -13.49
N ILE A 197 5.85 21.43 -12.59
CA ILE A 197 6.59 22.14 -11.54
C ILE A 197 8.07 22.13 -11.92
N ASN A 198 8.58 23.30 -12.29
CA ASN A 198 10.00 23.46 -12.58
C ASN A 198 10.78 23.66 -11.27
N LYS A 199 11.96 22.99 -11.19
CA LYS A 199 12.87 23.07 -10.03
C LYS A 199 13.76 24.29 -10.11
#